data_523088a76e31d21809246acbcce939d1
#
_entry.id   523088a76e31d21809246acbcce939d1
#
_cell.length_a   1.000
_cell.length_b   1.000
_cell.length_c   1.000
_cell.angle_alpha   90.00
_cell.angle_beta   90.00
_cell.angle_gamma   90.00
#
_symmetry.space_group_name_H-M   'P 1'
#
loop_
_entity.id
_entity.type
_entity.pdbx_description
1 polymer ?
#
loop_
_entity_poly.entity_id
_entity_poly.type
_entity_poly.pdbx_seq_one_letter_code
_entity_poly.pdbx_strand_id
1 'polypeptide(L)'
;MLRIGHRGARAYAPENTLASFKRALEIGVDAVELDVRKTKDKQIVVIHDADVKRTTNDEGLVSELTLKEIKNLSADGEKIPTLEETLDFLDKKVKVFVELKETGIEEQVLSMVHAKGVEKNVVIISFLEDALKKIRELDKGVETGLIYAKHKNPIKAALELKANYLFALYRFTHTANVQKAHENGLKVVVWTINTPEEVEEYIKKGVDGIASDKPDILTRVNA
;
A
#
# COMPACT_ATOMS: atom_id res chain seq x y z
N MET A 1 13.21 11.00 2.42
CA MET A 1 12.21 10.42 1.48
C MET A 1 12.09 8.93 1.74
N LEU A 2 10.85 8.38 1.88
CA LEU A 2 10.63 6.93 2.06
C LEU A 2 10.80 6.20 0.71
N ARG A 3 11.58 5.13 0.71
CA ARG A 3 11.76 4.20 -0.41
C ARG A 3 10.75 3.06 -0.21
N ILE A 4 9.75 2.97 -1.09
CA ILE A 4 8.61 2.08 -0.90
C ILE A 4 8.58 1.02 -1.99
N GLY A 5 8.58 -0.26 -1.61
CA GLY A 5 8.33 -1.38 -2.52
C GLY A 5 6.84 -1.52 -2.80
N HIS A 6 6.40 -1.24 -4.03
CA HIS A 6 5.01 -1.36 -4.48
C HIS A 6 4.63 -2.83 -4.64
N ARG A 7 3.70 -3.31 -3.83
CA ARG A 7 3.35 -4.74 -3.67
C ARG A 7 4.57 -5.61 -3.37
N GLY A 8 5.50 -5.05 -2.57
CA GLY A 8 6.85 -5.57 -2.40
C GLY A 8 7.82 -5.12 -3.50
N ALA A 9 8.64 -6.03 -4.01
CA ALA A 9 9.52 -5.80 -5.15
C ALA A 9 8.97 -6.51 -6.40
N ARG A 10 7.78 -6.09 -6.88
CA ARG A 10 6.97 -6.84 -7.86
C ARG A 10 7.64 -7.02 -9.23
N ALA A 11 8.66 -6.26 -9.56
CA ALA A 11 9.43 -6.50 -10.79
C ALA A 11 10.41 -7.68 -10.67
N TYR A 12 10.63 -8.22 -9.46
CA TYR A 12 11.63 -9.25 -9.16
C TYR A 12 11.06 -10.53 -8.55
N ALA A 13 9.84 -10.44 -8.01
CA ALA A 13 9.11 -11.57 -7.44
C ALA A 13 7.60 -11.33 -7.59
N PRO A 14 6.75 -12.38 -7.54
CA PRO A 14 5.30 -12.24 -7.71
C PRO A 14 4.71 -11.24 -6.72
N GLU A 15 3.96 -10.25 -7.23
CA GLU A 15 3.39 -9.17 -6.43
C GLU A 15 2.54 -9.68 -5.27
N ASN A 16 2.54 -8.92 -4.15
CA ASN A 16 1.70 -9.22 -2.98
C ASN A 16 1.97 -10.62 -2.37
N THR A 17 3.19 -11.16 -2.52
CA THR A 17 3.61 -12.44 -1.92
C THR A 17 4.71 -12.22 -0.87
N LEU A 18 4.91 -13.20 0.02
CA LEU A 18 6.01 -13.13 0.98
C LEU A 18 7.37 -13.09 0.31
N ALA A 19 7.53 -13.72 -0.87
CA ALA A 19 8.74 -13.64 -1.67
C ALA A 19 9.02 -12.21 -2.17
N SER A 20 7.98 -11.49 -2.62
CA SER A 20 8.10 -10.09 -3.05
C SER A 20 8.47 -9.17 -1.88
N PHE A 21 7.86 -9.36 -0.72
CA PHE A 21 8.21 -8.60 0.48
C PHE A 21 9.62 -8.92 0.97
N LYS A 22 10.02 -10.20 0.99
CA LYS A 22 11.40 -10.61 1.29
C LYS A 22 12.39 -9.90 0.37
N ARG A 23 12.12 -9.89 -0.93
CA ARG A 23 12.99 -9.24 -1.91
C ARG A 23 13.10 -7.74 -1.67
N ALA A 24 12.00 -7.07 -1.32
CA ALA A 24 12.00 -5.66 -0.96
C ALA A 24 12.87 -5.38 0.28
N LEU A 25 12.76 -6.21 1.32
CA LEU A 25 13.60 -6.12 2.53
C LEU A 25 15.08 -6.30 2.21
N GLU A 26 15.44 -7.28 1.36
CA GLU A 26 16.82 -7.52 0.92
C GLU A 26 17.41 -6.32 0.14
N ILE A 27 16.59 -5.62 -0.62
CA ILE A 27 16.97 -4.38 -1.32
C ILE A 27 17.20 -3.23 -0.34
N GLY A 28 16.59 -3.27 0.84
CA GLY A 28 16.74 -2.25 1.88
C GLY A 28 15.77 -1.10 1.75
N VAL A 29 14.50 -1.38 1.43
CA VAL A 29 13.43 -0.38 1.43
C VAL A 29 13.10 0.09 2.83
N ASP A 30 12.53 1.30 2.95
CA ASP A 30 12.06 1.86 4.23
C ASP A 30 10.61 1.43 4.52
N ALA A 31 9.88 1.07 3.46
CA ALA A 31 8.49 0.63 3.56
C ALA A 31 8.13 -0.34 2.43
N VAL A 32 7.07 -1.13 2.66
CA VAL A 32 6.37 -1.88 1.62
C VAL A 32 4.93 -1.42 1.54
N GLU A 33 4.37 -1.52 0.36
CA GLU A 33 2.94 -1.33 0.13
C GLU A 33 2.33 -2.65 -0.30
N LEU A 34 1.09 -2.90 0.10
CA LEU A 34 0.31 -4.11 -0.18
C LEU A 34 -1.18 -3.81 -0.27
N ASP A 35 -1.91 -4.64 -1.01
CA ASP A 35 -3.34 -4.54 -1.25
C ASP A 35 -4.11 -5.62 -0.49
N VAL A 36 -5.24 -5.29 0.13
CA VAL A 36 -6.05 -6.27 0.84
C VAL A 36 -7.49 -6.36 0.35
N ARG A 37 -7.99 -7.61 0.35
CA ARG A 37 -9.37 -7.96 0.04
C ARG A 37 -9.88 -9.04 0.97
N LYS A 38 -11.21 -9.21 0.99
CA LYS A 38 -11.91 -10.18 1.84
C LYS A 38 -12.40 -11.37 1.03
N THR A 39 -12.14 -12.58 1.54
CA THR A 39 -12.64 -13.83 0.99
C THR A 39 -14.11 -14.08 1.35
N LYS A 40 -14.72 -15.12 0.75
CA LYS A 40 -16.08 -15.58 1.04
C LYS A 40 -16.30 -15.89 2.52
N ASP A 41 -15.33 -16.52 3.16
CA ASP A 41 -15.34 -16.87 4.59
C ASP A 41 -14.70 -15.76 5.47
N LYS A 42 -14.71 -14.51 4.95
CA LYS A 42 -14.33 -13.28 5.64
C LYS A 42 -12.87 -13.22 6.11
N GLN A 43 -11.96 -13.94 5.46
CA GLN A 43 -10.53 -13.79 5.74
C GLN A 43 -9.93 -12.65 4.92
N ILE A 44 -8.95 -11.92 5.47
CA ILE A 44 -8.27 -10.86 4.76
C ILE A 44 -7.03 -11.41 4.08
N VAL A 45 -7.01 -11.36 2.75
CA VAL A 45 -5.91 -11.84 1.90
C VAL A 45 -5.23 -10.68 1.20
N VAL A 46 -3.96 -10.86 0.85
CA VAL A 46 -3.13 -9.83 0.21
C VAL A 46 -3.14 -10.06 -1.30
N ILE A 47 -4.00 -9.32 -1.99
CA ILE A 47 -4.20 -9.41 -3.45
C ILE A 47 -4.79 -8.09 -3.99
N HIS A 48 -4.32 -7.66 -5.17
CA HIS A 48 -4.78 -6.39 -5.75
C HIS A 48 -6.15 -6.50 -6.43
N ASP A 49 -6.29 -7.43 -7.38
CA ASP A 49 -7.49 -7.53 -8.22
C ASP A 49 -8.67 -8.15 -7.48
N ALA A 50 -9.90 -7.86 -7.91
CA ALA A 50 -11.08 -8.50 -7.37
C ALA A 50 -11.21 -9.97 -7.77
N ASP A 51 -10.54 -10.38 -8.85
CA ASP A 51 -10.43 -11.76 -9.31
C ASP A 51 -8.97 -12.26 -9.20
N VAL A 52 -8.80 -13.58 -9.23
CA VAL A 52 -7.49 -14.21 -9.06
C VAL A 52 -6.75 -14.44 -10.39
N LYS A 53 -7.40 -14.21 -11.53
CA LYS A 53 -6.95 -14.66 -12.86
C LYS A 53 -5.58 -14.12 -13.27
N ARG A 54 -5.35 -12.83 -13.09
CA ARG A 54 -4.12 -12.18 -13.58
C ARG A 54 -2.85 -12.71 -12.90
N THR A 55 -2.95 -13.07 -11.63
CA THR A 55 -1.77 -13.44 -10.82
C THR A 55 -1.63 -14.94 -10.63
N THR A 56 -2.71 -15.73 -10.80
CA THR A 56 -2.69 -17.18 -10.52
C THR A 56 -2.96 -18.06 -11.75
N ASN A 57 -3.44 -17.51 -12.85
CA ASN A 57 -3.96 -18.23 -14.01
C ASN A 57 -5.20 -19.12 -13.73
N ASP A 58 -5.79 -19.00 -12.52
CA ASP A 58 -7.06 -19.60 -12.15
C ASP A 58 -8.22 -18.59 -12.33
N GLU A 59 -9.46 -19.02 -12.17
CA GLU A 59 -10.64 -18.15 -12.30
C GLU A 59 -11.42 -18.08 -10.98
N GLY A 60 -12.06 -16.94 -10.74
CA GLY A 60 -12.94 -16.71 -9.61
C GLY A 60 -12.72 -15.36 -8.92
N LEU A 61 -13.79 -14.86 -8.33
CA LEU A 61 -13.72 -13.64 -7.52
C LEU A 61 -13.20 -13.98 -6.11
N VAL A 62 -12.31 -13.17 -5.59
CA VAL A 62 -11.79 -13.32 -4.21
C VAL A 62 -12.93 -13.41 -3.20
N SER A 63 -13.99 -12.63 -3.38
CA SER A 63 -15.19 -12.61 -2.52
C SER A 63 -16.05 -13.88 -2.60
N GLU A 64 -15.87 -14.73 -3.60
CA GLU A 64 -16.59 -15.99 -3.79
C GLU A 64 -15.77 -17.23 -3.40
N LEU A 65 -14.46 -17.08 -3.21
CA LEU A 65 -13.54 -18.13 -2.79
C LEU A 65 -13.30 -18.07 -1.28
N THR A 66 -13.26 -19.25 -0.66
CA THR A 66 -12.82 -19.41 0.75
C THR A 66 -11.30 -19.27 0.85
N LEU A 67 -10.78 -18.99 2.05
CA LEU A 67 -9.32 -18.97 2.27
C LEU A 67 -8.66 -20.29 1.86
N LYS A 68 -9.31 -21.42 2.11
CA LYS A 68 -8.78 -22.74 1.72
C LYS A 68 -8.61 -22.84 0.20
N GLU A 69 -9.56 -22.34 -0.57
CA GLU A 69 -9.48 -22.31 -2.03
C GLU A 69 -8.38 -21.36 -2.48
N ILE A 70 -8.32 -20.13 -1.95
CA ILE A 70 -7.25 -19.16 -2.23
C ILE A 70 -5.86 -19.75 -1.93
N LYS A 71 -5.68 -20.47 -0.82
CA LYS A 71 -4.40 -21.09 -0.45
C LYS A 71 -3.98 -22.25 -1.37
N ASN A 72 -4.90 -22.83 -2.14
CA ASN A 72 -4.57 -23.80 -3.16
C ASN A 72 -4.05 -23.18 -4.46
N LEU A 73 -4.37 -21.91 -4.71
CA LEU A 73 -3.88 -21.18 -5.89
C LEU A 73 -2.37 -20.93 -5.80
N SER A 74 -1.78 -20.69 -6.98
CA SER A 74 -0.35 -20.38 -7.10
C SER A 74 -0.17 -19.09 -7.91
N ALA A 75 0.47 -18.10 -7.31
CA ALA A 75 0.90 -16.89 -7.98
C ALA A 75 2.37 -17.06 -8.42
N ASP A 76 2.58 -17.58 -9.62
CA ASP A 76 3.92 -17.90 -10.17
C ASP A 76 4.80 -18.72 -9.19
N GLY A 77 4.21 -19.76 -8.61
CA GLY A 77 4.88 -20.65 -7.65
C GLY A 77 4.73 -20.24 -6.17
N GLU A 78 4.32 -19.02 -5.89
CA GLU A 78 4.11 -18.51 -4.55
C GLU A 78 2.66 -18.65 -4.08
N LYS A 79 2.44 -18.61 -2.76
CA LYS A 79 1.09 -18.60 -2.18
C LYS A 79 0.61 -17.17 -1.96
N ILE A 80 -0.71 -16.95 -2.11
CA ILE A 80 -1.36 -15.70 -1.71
C ILE A 80 -1.38 -15.67 -0.18
N PRO A 81 -0.71 -14.71 0.48
CA PRO A 81 -0.70 -14.65 1.93
C PRO A 81 -1.97 -14.00 2.48
N THR A 82 -2.29 -14.27 3.74
CA THR A 82 -3.21 -13.45 4.52
C THR A 82 -2.52 -12.17 4.99
N LEU A 83 -3.31 -11.16 5.38
CA LEU A 83 -2.75 -9.97 6.01
C LEU A 83 -2.01 -10.32 7.30
N GLU A 84 -2.55 -11.26 8.09
CA GLU A 84 -1.92 -11.73 9.32
C GLU A 84 -0.54 -12.34 9.07
N GLU A 85 -0.42 -13.29 8.14
CA GLU A 85 0.87 -13.88 7.74
C GLU A 85 1.87 -12.83 7.25
N THR A 86 1.39 -11.82 6.54
CA THR A 86 2.24 -10.74 6.02
C THR A 86 2.74 -9.82 7.12
N LEU A 87 1.87 -9.43 8.07
CA LEU A 87 2.27 -8.61 9.21
C LEU A 87 3.26 -9.36 10.11
N ASP A 88 3.07 -10.66 10.34
CA ASP A 88 4.01 -11.50 11.09
C ASP A 88 5.37 -11.59 10.37
N PHE A 89 5.37 -11.76 9.06
CA PHE A 89 6.61 -11.82 8.28
C PHE A 89 7.39 -10.50 8.32
N LEU A 90 6.68 -9.38 8.20
CA LEU A 90 7.30 -8.04 8.21
C LEU A 90 7.77 -7.61 9.60
N ASP A 91 7.10 -8.05 10.67
CA ASP A 91 7.50 -7.95 12.09
C ASP A 91 8.21 -6.63 12.45
N LYS A 92 7.58 -5.48 12.18
CA LYS A 92 8.10 -4.13 12.46
C LYS A 92 9.42 -3.77 11.77
N LYS A 93 9.92 -4.59 10.85
CA LYS A 93 11.19 -4.35 10.14
C LYS A 93 11.15 -3.11 9.26
N VAL A 94 9.97 -2.79 8.73
CA VAL A 94 9.71 -1.65 7.84
C VAL A 94 8.33 -1.06 8.10
N LYS A 95 8.07 0.14 7.58
CA LYS A 95 6.71 0.69 7.53
C LYS A 95 5.88 -0.08 6.51
N VAL A 96 4.58 -0.25 6.77
CA VAL A 96 3.67 -1.01 5.89
C VAL A 96 2.51 -0.11 5.49
N PHE A 97 2.34 0.12 4.20
CA PHE A 97 1.16 0.78 3.64
C PHE A 97 0.16 -0.28 3.20
N VAL A 98 -0.98 -0.34 3.88
CA VAL A 98 -2.05 -1.33 3.63
C VAL A 98 -3.17 -0.66 2.87
N GLU A 99 -3.31 -0.97 1.56
CA GLU A 99 -4.39 -0.45 0.74
C GLU A 99 -5.68 -1.27 0.92
N LEU A 100 -6.74 -0.60 1.39
CA LEU A 100 -8.09 -1.18 1.40
C LEU A 100 -8.70 -1.05 0.00
N LYS A 101 -8.89 -2.18 -0.68
CA LYS A 101 -9.49 -2.23 -2.03
C LYS A 101 -11.02 -2.25 -2.01
N GLU A 102 -11.63 -2.38 -0.85
CA GLU A 102 -13.09 -2.45 -0.65
C GLU A 102 -13.48 -1.92 0.73
N THR A 103 -14.74 -1.54 0.90
CA THR A 103 -15.32 -1.18 2.20
C THR A 103 -15.84 -2.42 2.94
N GLY A 104 -16.08 -2.26 4.26
CA GLY A 104 -16.59 -3.33 5.13
C GLY A 104 -15.53 -4.33 5.59
N ILE A 105 -14.25 -3.95 5.50
CA ILE A 105 -13.09 -4.69 6.03
C ILE A 105 -12.31 -3.90 7.09
N GLU A 106 -12.69 -2.65 7.31
CA GLU A 106 -11.93 -1.67 8.09
C GLU A 106 -11.71 -2.13 9.53
N GLU A 107 -12.79 -2.58 10.20
CA GLU A 107 -12.74 -3.04 11.58
C GLU A 107 -11.86 -4.29 11.72
N GLN A 108 -11.95 -5.22 10.77
CA GLN A 108 -11.17 -6.45 10.79
C GLN A 108 -9.69 -6.17 10.57
N VAL A 109 -9.34 -5.29 9.61
CA VAL A 109 -7.95 -4.89 9.35
C VAL A 109 -7.36 -4.19 10.58
N LEU A 110 -8.09 -3.22 11.19
CA LEU A 110 -7.64 -2.57 12.42
C LEU A 110 -7.44 -3.54 13.56
N SER A 111 -8.37 -4.50 13.74
CA SER A 111 -8.26 -5.52 14.77
C SER A 111 -6.99 -6.36 14.62
N MET A 112 -6.61 -6.73 13.38
CA MET A 112 -5.35 -7.44 13.10
C MET A 112 -4.12 -6.57 13.40
N VAL A 113 -4.14 -5.30 13.00
CA VAL A 113 -3.05 -4.34 13.26
C VAL A 113 -2.82 -4.19 14.77
N HIS A 114 -3.90 -4.03 15.56
CA HIS A 114 -3.84 -3.93 17.02
C HIS A 114 -3.37 -5.24 17.68
N ALA A 115 -3.91 -6.38 17.24
CA ALA A 115 -3.52 -7.69 17.78
C ALA A 115 -2.03 -7.99 17.60
N LYS A 116 -1.42 -7.47 16.52
CA LYS A 116 0.02 -7.59 16.25
C LYS A 116 0.86 -6.49 16.92
N GLY A 117 0.23 -5.44 17.48
CA GLY A 117 0.92 -4.28 18.09
C GLY A 117 1.82 -3.53 17.09
N VAL A 118 1.34 -3.37 15.85
CA VAL A 118 2.09 -2.74 14.74
C VAL A 118 1.50 -1.39 14.29
N GLU A 119 0.61 -0.78 15.09
CA GLU A 119 -0.13 0.45 14.75
C GLU A 119 0.80 1.59 14.32
N LYS A 120 1.97 1.69 14.94
CA LYS A 120 2.98 2.73 14.63
C LYS A 120 3.75 2.47 13.33
N ASN A 121 3.70 1.23 12.85
CA ASN A 121 4.38 0.81 11.63
C ASN A 121 3.44 0.74 10.42
N VAL A 122 2.10 0.73 10.66
CA VAL A 122 1.10 0.61 9.61
C VAL A 122 0.49 1.96 9.27
N VAL A 123 0.29 2.20 7.98
CA VAL A 123 -0.52 3.29 7.44
C VAL A 123 -1.62 2.67 6.59
N ILE A 124 -2.87 2.95 6.89
CA ILE A 124 -4.01 2.49 6.08
C ILE A 124 -4.25 3.48 4.94
N ILE A 125 -4.20 3.00 3.72
CA ILE A 125 -4.40 3.83 2.53
C ILE A 125 -5.57 3.31 1.70
N SER A 126 -6.24 4.18 0.96
CA SER A 126 -7.33 3.78 0.06
C SER A 126 -7.67 4.88 -0.95
N PHE A 127 -8.22 4.48 -2.11
CA PHE A 127 -8.97 5.36 -3.00
C PHE A 127 -10.38 5.67 -2.47
N LEU A 128 -10.88 4.82 -1.57
CA LEU A 128 -12.24 4.87 -1.05
C LEU A 128 -12.28 5.79 0.18
N GLU A 129 -12.78 7.01 0.00
CA GLU A 129 -12.90 7.98 1.08
C GLU A 129 -13.74 7.46 2.24
N ASP A 130 -14.82 6.70 1.95
CA ASP A 130 -15.68 6.12 2.98
C ASP A 130 -14.95 5.08 3.84
N ALA A 131 -14.03 4.29 3.26
CA ALA A 131 -13.18 3.39 4.03
C ALA A 131 -12.27 4.18 4.99
N LEU A 132 -11.63 5.26 4.52
CA LEU A 132 -10.79 6.11 5.37
C LEU A 132 -11.57 6.84 6.48
N LYS A 133 -12.79 7.30 6.19
CA LYS A 133 -13.71 7.83 7.21
C LYS A 133 -13.98 6.80 8.30
N LYS A 134 -14.34 5.57 7.87
CA LYS A 134 -14.62 4.48 8.79
C LYS A 134 -13.42 4.13 9.66
N ILE A 135 -12.21 4.04 9.07
CA ILE A 135 -10.97 3.86 9.83
C ILE A 135 -10.81 4.97 10.87
N ARG A 136 -10.99 6.24 10.50
CA ARG A 136 -10.83 7.38 11.41
C ARG A 136 -11.89 7.44 12.52
N GLU A 137 -13.10 6.91 12.29
CA GLU A 137 -14.14 6.74 13.32
C GLU A 137 -13.74 5.67 14.33
N LEU A 138 -13.18 4.54 13.85
CA LEU A 138 -12.81 3.40 14.69
C LEU A 138 -11.50 3.65 15.45
N ASP A 139 -10.52 4.30 14.81
CA ASP A 139 -9.21 4.60 15.38
C ASP A 139 -8.71 5.98 14.96
N LYS A 140 -8.44 6.83 15.97
CA LYS A 140 -7.89 8.18 15.75
C LYS A 140 -6.36 8.20 15.69
N GLY A 141 -5.70 7.13 16.12
CA GLY A 141 -4.25 7.05 16.29
C GLY A 141 -3.53 6.46 15.08
N VAL A 142 -4.14 5.52 14.34
CA VAL A 142 -3.51 4.93 13.15
C VAL A 142 -3.33 5.98 12.05
N GLU A 143 -2.17 6.00 11.40
CA GLU A 143 -1.94 6.90 10.24
C GLU A 143 -2.78 6.43 9.04
N THR A 144 -3.33 7.39 8.27
CA THR A 144 -4.10 7.11 7.06
C THR A 144 -3.61 7.93 5.88
N GLY A 145 -3.90 7.47 4.65
CA GLY A 145 -3.54 8.18 3.43
C GLY A 145 -4.58 8.03 2.33
N LEU A 146 -4.89 9.15 1.67
CA LEU A 146 -5.79 9.18 0.51
C LEU A 146 -5.00 8.89 -0.76
N ILE A 147 -5.37 7.81 -1.47
CA ILE A 147 -4.82 7.51 -2.79
C ILE A 147 -5.67 8.19 -3.86
N TYR A 148 -5.02 8.80 -4.85
CA TYR A 148 -5.73 9.38 -5.98
C TYR A 148 -4.90 9.40 -7.27
N ALA A 149 -5.57 9.27 -8.41
CA ALA A 149 -5.01 9.51 -9.73
C ALA A 149 -5.37 10.92 -10.22
N LYS A 150 -6.66 11.18 -10.40
CA LYS A 150 -7.20 12.51 -10.72
C LYS A 150 -8.23 12.87 -9.64
N HIS A 151 -8.02 13.96 -8.96
CA HIS A 151 -8.94 14.46 -7.95
C HIS A 151 -9.04 15.99 -8.04
N LYS A 152 -10.24 16.53 -7.95
CA LYS A 152 -10.47 17.98 -8.11
C LYS A 152 -9.80 18.81 -7.01
N ASN A 153 -9.81 18.30 -5.77
CA ASN A 153 -9.22 18.96 -4.61
C ASN A 153 -8.71 17.96 -3.58
N PRO A 154 -7.60 17.24 -3.85
CA PRO A 154 -7.15 16.13 -3.00
C PRO A 154 -6.70 16.59 -1.61
N ILE A 155 -6.13 17.80 -1.49
CA ILE A 155 -5.70 18.34 -0.19
C ILE A 155 -6.92 18.57 0.71
N LYS A 156 -7.98 19.20 0.18
CA LYS A 156 -9.22 19.41 0.96
C LYS A 156 -9.82 18.08 1.42
N ALA A 157 -9.93 17.10 0.52
CA ALA A 157 -10.44 15.77 0.85
C ALA A 157 -9.60 15.09 1.95
N ALA A 158 -8.27 15.11 1.82
CA ALA A 158 -7.38 14.53 2.83
C ALA A 158 -7.53 15.21 4.21
N LEU A 159 -7.71 16.52 4.25
CA LEU A 159 -7.93 17.25 5.50
C LEU A 159 -9.28 16.90 6.14
N GLU A 160 -10.35 16.79 5.35
CA GLU A 160 -11.68 16.36 5.82
C GLU A 160 -11.64 14.94 6.38
N LEU A 161 -10.85 14.06 5.76
CA LEU A 161 -10.59 12.69 6.20
C LEU A 161 -9.61 12.61 7.38
N LYS A 162 -8.97 13.72 7.77
CA LYS A 162 -7.88 13.76 8.75
C LYS A 162 -6.76 12.77 8.39
N ALA A 163 -6.46 12.65 7.10
CA ALA A 163 -5.39 11.81 6.61
C ALA A 163 -4.02 12.42 6.90
N ASN A 164 -3.01 11.59 6.99
CA ASN A 164 -1.61 11.98 7.21
C ASN A 164 -0.84 12.06 5.88
N TYR A 165 -1.29 11.28 4.88
CA TYR A 165 -0.63 11.14 3.59
C TYR A 165 -1.56 11.41 2.42
N LEU A 166 -0.96 11.94 1.35
CA LEU A 166 -1.50 11.92 0.00
C LEU A 166 -0.68 10.94 -0.83
N PHE A 167 -1.32 9.90 -1.38
CA PHE A 167 -0.72 8.98 -2.33
C PHE A 167 -1.14 9.37 -3.75
N ALA A 168 -0.29 10.11 -4.44
CA ALA A 168 -0.60 10.74 -5.71
C ALA A 168 -0.05 9.95 -6.89
N LEU A 169 -0.86 9.74 -7.93
CA LEU A 169 -0.32 9.29 -9.21
C LEU A 169 0.69 10.33 -9.72
N TYR A 170 1.95 9.92 -9.88
CA TYR A 170 3.09 10.80 -10.12
C TYR A 170 2.89 11.79 -11.27
N ARG A 171 2.28 11.37 -12.41
CA ARG A 171 2.05 12.19 -13.59
C ARG A 171 1.21 13.45 -13.34
N PHE A 172 0.46 13.50 -12.24
CA PHE A 172 -0.37 14.65 -11.86
C PHE A 172 0.17 15.41 -10.66
N THR A 173 1.41 15.10 -10.24
CA THR A 173 2.04 15.71 -9.07
C THR A 173 3.06 16.77 -9.49
N HIS A 174 2.76 18.02 -9.17
CA HIS A 174 3.61 19.18 -9.44
C HIS A 174 4.20 19.72 -8.13
N THR A 175 5.36 20.39 -8.19
CA THR A 175 6.04 20.99 -7.03
C THR A 175 5.11 21.85 -6.18
N ALA A 176 4.30 22.72 -6.82
CA ALA A 176 3.35 23.56 -6.09
C ALA A 176 2.30 22.77 -5.30
N ASN A 177 1.88 21.60 -5.79
CA ASN A 177 0.94 20.73 -5.07
C ASN A 177 1.61 20.06 -3.85
N VAL A 178 2.89 19.67 -3.98
CA VAL A 178 3.68 19.11 -2.88
C VAL A 178 3.85 20.15 -1.78
N GLN A 179 4.28 21.36 -2.13
CA GLN A 179 4.45 22.48 -1.18
C GLN A 179 3.14 22.80 -0.45
N LYS A 180 2.03 22.92 -1.19
CA LYS A 180 0.72 23.18 -0.60
C LYS A 180 0.25 22.06 0.33
N ALA A 181 0.57 20.79 0.02
CA ALA A 181 0.28 19.67 0.90
C ALA A 181 1.07 19.79 2.21
N HIS A 182 2.37 20.11 2.14
CA HIS A 182 3.24 20.32 3.30
C HIS A 182 2.79 21.50 4.17
N GLU A 183 2.36 22.61 3.57
CA GLU A 183 1.78 23.76 4.30
C GLU A 183 0.54 23.38 5.11
N ASN A 184 -0.14 22.29 4.72
CA ASN A 184 -1.29 21.73 5.41
C ASN A 184 -0.95 20.51 6.28
N GLY A 185 0.33 20.22 6.52
CA GLY A 185 0.79 19.12 7.36
C GLY A 185 0.64 17.73 6.75
N LEU A 186 0.38 17.63 5.44
CA LEU A 186 0.24 16.37 4.72
C LEU A 186 1.57 15.93 4.12
N LYS A 187 1.90 14.65 4.23
CA LYS A 187 3.03 14.02 3.53
C LYS A 187 2.58 13.56 2.15
N VAL A 188 3.45 13.68 1.15
CA VAL A 188 3.15 13.30 -0.24
C VAL A 188 4.00 12.12 -0.66
N VAL A 189 3.35 11.02 -1.00
CA VAL A 189 3.96 9.84 -1.63
C VAL A 189 3.48 9.76 -3.08
N VAL A 190 4.38 9.43 -3.99
CA VAL A 190 4.02 9.25 -5.41
C VAL A 190 4.16 7.79 -5.84
N TRP A 191 3.29 7.37 -6.78
CA TRP A 191 3.24 6.01 -7.34
C TRP A 191 2.85 6.04 -8.82
N THR A 192 3.30 5.10 -9.63
CA THR A 192 4.39 4.17 -9.46
C THR A 192 5.54 4.65 -10.35
N ILE A 193 6.71 4.87 -9.78
CA ILE A 193 7.89 5.37 -10.49
C ILE A 193 8.88 4.21 -10.68
N ASN A 194 9.31 3.99 -11.94
CA ASN A 194 10.08 2.82 -12.33
C ASN A 194 11.35 3.15 -13.13
N THR A 195 11.74 4.44 -13.22
CA THR A 195 12.98 4.87 -13.85
C THR A 195 13.81 5.78 -12.94
N PRO A 196 15.15 5.70 -12.98
CA PRO A 196 16.02 6.55 -12.17
C PRO A 196 15.80 8.07 -12.42
N GLU A 197 15.55 8.45 -13.66
CA GLU A 197 15.34 9.82 -14.07
C GLU A 197 14.07 10.40 -13.41
N GLU A 198 12.98 9.65 -13.39
CA GLU A 198 11.76 10.04 -12.68
C GLU A 198 12.00 10.12 -11.16
N VAL A 199 12.78 9.20 -10.59
CA VAL A 199 13.14 9.24 -9.16
C VAL A 199 13.83 10.57 -8.83
N GLU A 200 14.86 10.97 -9.59
CA GLU A 200 15.56 12.23 -9.39
C GLU A 200 14.64 13.45 -9.54
N GLU A 201 13.73 13.42 -10.53
CA GLU A 201 12.76 14.49 -10.74
C GLU A 201 11.86 14.68 -9.51
N TYR A 202 11.33 13.56 -8.96
CA TYR A 202 10.40 13.66 -7.84
C TYR A 202 11.08 13.93 -6.50
N ILE A 203 12.35 13.55 -6.32
CA ILE A 203 13.17 14.00 -5.20
C ILE A 203 13.30 15.53 -5.25
N LYS A 204 13.60 16.12 -6.41
CA LYS A 204 13.68 17.59 -6.58
C LYS A 204 12.35 18.30 -6.34
N LYS A 205 11.21 17.62 -6.57
CA LYS A 205 9.88 18.16 -6.22
C LYS A 205 9.60 18.13 -4.72
N GLY A 206 10.43 17.44 -3.91
CA GLY A 206 10.35 17.40 -2.45
C GLY A 206 9.31 16.40 -1.93
N VAL A 207 9.00 15.32 -2.64
CA VAL A 207 8.06 14.28 -2.15
C VAL A 207 8.62 13.53 -0.95
N ASP A 208 7.75 13.09 -0.05
CA ASP A 208 8.13 12.37 1.19
C ASP A 208 8.36 10.88 0.96
N GLY A 209 7.85 10.33 -0.14
CA GLY A 209 8.06 8.94 -0.50
C GLY A 209 7.81 8.64 -1.97
N ILE A 210 8.43 7.57 -2.46
CA ILE A 210 8.24 7.05 -3.81
C ILE A 210 7.97 5.56 -3.72
N ALA A 211 6.83 5.11 -4.30
CA ALA A 211 6.52 3.70 -4.48
C ALA A 211 6.98 3.25 -5.87
N SER A 212 7.74 2.14 -5.91
CA SER A 212 8.31 1.58 -7.14
C SER A 212 8.13 0.07 -7.21
N ASP A 213 7.89 -0.42 -8.44
CA ASP A 213 7.95 -1.86 -8.76
C ASP A 213 9.39 -2.39 -8.72
N LYS A 214 10.36 -1.48 -8.93
CA LYS A 214 11.81 -1.73 -8.96
C LYS A 214 12.51 -0.95 -7.84
N PRO A 215 12.26 -1.31 -6.57
CA PRO A 215 12.69 -0.46 -5.45
C PRO A 215 14.21 -0.31 -5.30
N ASP A 216 15.02 -1.13 -5.98
CA ASP A 216 16.48 -0.97 -6.04
C ASP A 216 16.92 0.36 -6.69
N ILE A 217 16.12 0.92 -7.62
CA ILE A 217 16.43 2.23 -8.20
C ILE A 217 16.35 3.35 -7.16
N LEU A 218 15.54 3.17 -6.10
CA LEU A 218 15.38 4.15 -5.02
C LEU A 218 16.59 4.16 -4.06
N THR A 219 17.35 3.07 -4.01
CA THR A 219 18.52 2.94 -3.13
C THR A 219 19.81 3.47 -3.77
N ARG A 220 19.81 3.65 -5.09
CA ARG A 220 20.96 4.12 -5.88
C ARG A 220 21.06 5.64 -5.96
N VAL A 221 19.98 6.34 -5.68
CA VAL A 221 19.96 7.80 -5.69
C VAL A 221 20.41 8.27 -4.31
N ASN A 222 21.64 8.79 -4.21
CA ASN A 222 22.13 9.41 -3.01
C ASN A 222 21.25 10.62 -2.66
N ALA A 223 20.59 10.56 -1.51
CA ALA A 223 19.84 11.67 -0.97
C ALA A 223 20.79 12.79 -0.51
#